data_df43d8b5de49d4c591c5be0e49fb8bf0
#
_entry.id   df43d8b5de49d4c591c5be0e49fb8bf0
#
_cell.length_a   1.000
_cell.length_b   1.000
_cell.length_c   1.000
_cell.angle_alpha   90.00
_cell.angle_beta   90.00
_cell.angle_gamma   90.00
#
_symmetry.space_group_name_H-M   'P 1'
#
loop_
_entity.id
_entity.type
_entity.pdbx_description
1 polymer ?
#
loop_
_entity_poly.entity_id
_entity_poly.type
_entity_poly.pdbx_seq_one_letter_code
_entity_poly.pdbx_strand_id
1 'polypeptide(L)'
;EILSQADNPRAFDALIKAIEATNSGLLRYQYARYLLGKQQLAEAKEQFDALVADPAATVDHLIGAAVLDIELSDSASALLHLDRALSLGQRVSDAQFFKALALIQLGDPSGAIDILGEVGPSTNYARALQEAAAILISEGDIGAATAFFEKHRKTHPNGAELNFAVHAETLQTLGSIAAESVLSSGISAFPTSTRLLFSRANFRERAGFFELAEADYREVLNLNPGDANALNALGYALTNNTNRFAEAAGLLEEAISKDPRNPAIIDSLGWVYFKLGKDRQAEVLLKEAYKQYPDPEVAAHLIELLWTQGREVEARDLIANQWRASPNNEHLRETASRLAIPLPE
;
A
#
# COMPACT_ATOMS: atom_id res chain seq x y z
N GLU A 1 19.45 22.59 17.09
CA GLU A 1 18.89 23.62 18.04
C GLU A 1 18.35 24.86 17.30
N ILE A 2 19.06 25.44 16.28
CA ILE A 2 18.59 26.61 15.53
C ILE A 2 17.30 26.29 14.73
N LEU A 3 17.19 25.11 14.16
CA LEU A 3 16.02 24.68 13.36
C LEU A 3 14.82 24.25 14.21
N SER A 4 15.00 23.93 15.50
CA SER A 4 13.89 23.64 16.42
C SER A 4 13.11 24.90 16.84
N GLN A 5 13.64 26.10 16.55
CA GLN A 5 12.99 27.39 16.73
C GLN A 5 12.47 27.95 15.40
N ALA A 6 11.98 27.10 14.55
CA ALA A 6 11.72 27.30 13.11
C ALA A 6 10.74 28.44 12.73
N ASP A 7 10.11 29.12 13.68
CA ASP A 7 9.25 30.27 13.43
C ASP A 7 9.88 31.62 13.87
N ASN A 8 11.20 31.61 14.19
CA ASN A 8 11.88 32.85 14.58
C ASN A 8 12.68 33.43 13.39
N PRO A 9 12.25 34.54 12.76
CA PRO A 9 12.97 35.16 11.64
C PRO A 9 14.42 35.48 11.93
N ARG A 10 14.76 35.86 13.18
CA ARG A 10 16.14 36.17 13.57
C ARG A 10 17.08 34.96 13.58
N ALA A 11 16.52 33.76 13.85
CA ALA A 11 17.30 32.53 13.78
C ALA A 11 17.65 32.18 12.32
N PHE A 12 16.78 32.49 11.39
CA PHE A 12 17.02 32.34 9.95
C PHE A 12 18.09 33.27 9.41
N ASP A 13 18.00 34.55 9.73
CA ASP A 13 19.02 35.52 9.33
C ASP A 13 20.40 35.15 9.87
N ALA A 14 20.45 34.63 11.11
CA ALA A 14 21.70 34.14 11.71
C ALA A 14 22.23 32.90 10.99
N LEU A 15 21.37 31.95 10.57
CA LEU A 15 21.75 30.75 9.84
C LEU A 15 22.30 31.12 8.44
N ILE A 16 21.61 32.00 7.70
CA ILE A 16 22.05 32.47 6.38
C ILE A 16 23.44 33.15 6.50
N LYS A 17 23.60 34.07 7.46
CA LYS A 17 24.91 34.72 7.73
C LYS A 17 25.99 33.70 8.09
N ALA A 18 25.65 32.68 8.86
CA ALA A 18 26.60 31.62 9.21
C ALA A 18 27.02 30.78 7.99
N ILE A 19 26.06 30.48 7.09
CA ILE A 19 26.33 29.78 5.82
C ILE A 19 27.27 30.64 4.94
N GLU A 20 26.98 31.94 4.79
CA GLU A 20 27.79 32.88 4.01
C GLU A 20 29.20 33.02 4.57
N ALA A 21 29.32 33.15 5.89
CA ALA A 21 30.62 33.36 6.55
C ALA A 21 31.52 32.11 6.58
N THR A 22 30.91 30.91 6.65
CA THR A 22 31.67 29.67 6.84
C THR A 22 31.73 28.76 5.64
N ASN A 23 30.85 29.01 4.65
CA ASN A 23 30.57 28.12 3.52
C ASN A 23 30.31 26.65 3.95
N SER A 24 29.72 26.46 5.11
CA SER A 24 29.51 25.12 5.71
C SER A 24 28.46 24.33 4.93
N GLY A 25 28.90 23.26 4.27
CA GLY A 25 28.02 22.32 3.59
C GLY A 25 26.96 21.70 4.51
N LEU A 26 27.32 21.43 5.79
CA LEU A 26 26.37 20.89 6.76
C LEU A 26 25.22 21.88 7.06
N LEU A 27 25.54 23.15 7.31
CA LEU A 27 24.53 24.16 7.59
C LEU A 27 23.64 24.42 6.35
N ARG A 28 24.25 24.47 5.17
CA ARG A 28 23.56 24.63 3.89
C ARG A 28 22.61 23.46 3.62
N TYR A 29 23.05 22.22 3.86
CA TYR A 29 22.20 21.03 3.70
C TYR A 29 21.00 21.03 4.66
N GLN A 30 21.22 21.39 5.93
CA GLN A 30 20.11 21.51 6.88
C GLN A 30 19.11 22.60 6.48
N TYR A 31 19.61 23.72 5.96
CA TYR A 31 18.77 24.81 5.46
C TYR A 31 17.97 24.39 4.23
N ALA A 32 18.60 23.71 3.27
CA ALA A 32 17.91 23.16 2.09
C ALA A 32 16.76 22.22 2.49
N ARG A 33 17.02 21.30 3.44
CA ARG A 33 15.97 20.39 3.95
C ARG A 33 14.83 21.11 4.67
N TYR A 34 15.13 22.17 5.38
CA TYR A 34 14.10 23.01 5.99
C TYR A 34 13.24 23.68 4.93
N LEU A 35 13.84 24.25 3.90
CA LEU A 35 13.13 24.87 2.77
C LEU A 35 12.21 23.87 2.06
N LEU A 36 12.65 22.62 1.88
CA LEU A 36 11.79 21.54 1.37
C LEU A 36 10.57 21.32 2.27
N GLY A 37 10.77 21.26 3.59
CA GLY A 37 9.67 21.12 4.56
C GLY A 37 8.68 22.27 4.55
N LYS A 38 9.08 23.45 4.03
CA LYS A 38 8.23 24.62 3.85
C LYS A 38 7.69 24.78 2.42
N GLN A 39 7.93 23.79 1.55
CA GLN A 39 7.54 23.82 0.12
C GLN A 39 8.18 24.99 -0.67
N GLN A 40 9.32 25.51 -0.20
CA GLN A 40 10.10 26.54 -0.87
C GLN A 40 11.11 25.89 -1.81
N LEU A 41 10.59 25.28 -2.89
CA LEU A 41 11.39 24.41 -3.77
C LEU A 41 12.47 25.15 -4.53
N ALA A 42 12.22 26.38 -4.96
CA ALA A 42 13.19 27.19 -5.71
C ALA A 42 14.41 27.55 -4.86
N GLU A 43 14.17 28.03 -3.64
CA GLU A 43 15.23 28.39 -2.70
C GLU A 43 15.99 27.12 -2.21
N ALA A 44 15.27 26.00 -2.04
CA ALA A 44 15.91 24.72 -1.75
C ALA A 44 16.86 24.27 -2.87
N LYS A 45 16.44 24.44 -4.14
CA LYS A 45 17.27 24.11 -5.30
C LYS A 45 18.56 24.91 -5.33
N GLU A 46 18.50 26.22 -5.10
CA GLU A 46 19.72 27.05 -5.01
C GLU A 46 20.73 26.53 -3.97
N GLN A 47 20.23 26.06 -2.81
CA GLN A 47 21.10 25.53 -1.78
C GLN A 47 21.69 24.16 -2.19
N PHE A 48 20.88 23.29 -2.80
CA PHE A 48 21.39 22.00 -3.30
C PHE A 48 22.35 22.17 -4.46
N ASP A 49 22.10 23.08 -5.41
CA ASP A 49 23.00 23.36 -6.52
C ASP A 49 24.38 23.84 -6.00
N ALA A 50 24.41 24.69 -4.98
CA ALA A 50 25.62 25.10 -4.33
C ALA A 50 26.36 23.94 -3.62
N LEU A 51 25.62 22.98 -3.03
CA LEU A 51 26.19 21.81 -2.38
C LEU A 51 26.81 20.83 -3.38
N VAL A 52 26.11 20.56 -4.48
CA VAL A 52 26.57 19.59 -5.49
C VAL A 52 27.66 20.14 -6.40
N ALA A 53 27.81 21.46 -6.49
CA ALA A 53 28.91 22.13 -7.18
C ALA A 53 30.26 21.89 -6.48
N ASP A 54 30.26 21.60 -5.17
CA ASP A 54 31.47 21.24 -4.43
C ASP A 54 31.96 19.85 -4.85
N PRO A 55 33.26 19.69 -5.25
CA PRO A 55 33.84 18.37 -5.50
C PRO A 55 33.75 17.41 -4.29
N ALA A 56 33.71 17.95 -3.07
CA ALA A 56 33.56 17.21 -1.83
C ALA A 56 32.10 16.94 -1.43
N ALA A 57 31.12 17.14 -2.34
CA ALA A 57 29.72 16.85 -2.09
C ALA A 57 29.55 15.40 -1.60
N THR A 58 28.81 15.26 -0.50
CA THR A 58 28.53 13.95 0.08
C THR A 58 27.41 13.23 -0.67
N VAL A 59 27.26 11.93 -0.46
CA VAL A 59 26.16 11.14 -1.02
C VAL A 59 24.79 11.71 -0.63
N ASP A 60 24.64 12.24 0.59
CA ASP A 60 23.39 12.86 1.06
C ASP A 60 23.07 14.16 0.33
N HIS A 61 24.09 14.97 -0.01
CA HIS A 61 23.92 16.17 -0.84
C HIS A 61 23.42 15.80 -2.24
N LEU A 62 24.04 14.78 -2.84
CA LEU A 62 23.71 14.33 -4.22
C LEU A 62 22.33 13.70 -4.30
N ILE A 63 21.99 12.80 -3.36
CA ILE A 63 20.66 12.20 -3.33
C ILE A 63 19.59 13.26 -3.03
N GLY A 64 19.85 14.19 -2.09
CA GLY A 64 18.94 15.28 -1.77
C GLY A 64 18.65 16.18 -2.96
N ALA A 65 19.68 16.56 -3.71
CA ALA A 65 19.53 17.33 -4.96
C ALA A 65 18.71 16.56 -5.99
N ALA A 66 19.03 15.28 -6.21
CA ALA A 66 18.34 14.43 -7.18
C ALA A 66 16.85 14.24 -6.85
N VAL A 67 16.52 14.05 -5.57
CA VAL A 67 15.11 13.95 -5.13
C VAL A 67 14.34 15.22 -5.46
N LEU A 68 14.94 16.39 -5.20
CA LEU A 68 14.33 17.67 -5.56
C LEU A 68 14.21 17.87 -7.07
N ASP A 69 15.22 17.46 -7.84
CA ASP A 69 15.17 17.51 -9.30
C ASP A 69 14.04 16.64 -9.86
N ILE A 70 13.83 15.42 -9.33
CA ILE A 70 12.69 14.56 -9.69
C ILE A 70 11.37 15.26 -9.37
N GLU A 71 11.24 15.88 -8.20
CA GLU A 71 10.02 16.61 -7.82
C GLU A 71 9.75 17.80 -8.75
N LEU A 72 10.80 18.46 -9.22
CA LEU A 72 10.72 19.55 -10.19
C LEU A 72 10.62 19.08 -11.66
N SER A 73 10.55 17.75 -11.88
CA SER A 73 10.50 17.14 -13.22
C SER A 73 11.78 17.36 -14.06
N ASP A 74 12.91 17.63 -13.41
CA ASP A 74 14.24 17.72 -14.02
C ASP A 74 15.01 16.39 -13.85
N SER A 75 14.45 15.30 -14.38
CA SER A 75 15.03 13.97 -14.24
C SER A 75 16.41 13.84 -14.90
N ALA A 76 16.74 14.69 -15.87
CA ALA A 76 18.07 14.69 -16.48
C ALA A 76 19.15 15.13 -15.48
N SER A 77 18.94 16.21 -14.75
CA SER A 77 19.83 16.65 -13.68
C SER A 77 19.89 15.62 -12.54
N ALA A 78 18.74 15.04 -12.18
CA ALA A 78 18.67 13.99 -11.18
C ALA A 78 19.58 12.80 -11.52
N LEU A 79 19.58 12.32 -12.76
CA LEU A 79 20.45 11.23 -13.20
C LEU A 79 21.94 11.55 -13.05
N LEU A 80 22.37 12.78 -13.38
CA LEU A 80 23.75 13.22 -13.20
C LEU A 80 24.18 13.16 -11.73
N HIS A 81 23.33 13.66 -10.82
CA HIS A 81 23.61 13.64 -9.38
C HIS A 81 23.62 12.20 -8.84
N LEU A 82 22.71 11.33 -9.30
CA LEU A 82 22.64 9.94 -8.83
C LEU A 82 23.79 9.10 -9.36
N ASP A 83 24.25 9.30 -10.59
CA ASP A 83 25.43 8.63 -11.11
C ASP A 83 26.69 9.00 -10.32
N ARG A 84 26.80 10.27 -9.95
CA ARG A 84 27.88 10.71 -9.04
C ARG A 84 27.73 10.13 -7.65
N ALA A 85 26.51 10.04 -7.09
CA ALA A 85 26.24 9.41 -5.80
C ALA A 85 26.64 7.93 -5.80
N LEU A 86 26.29 7.20 -6.87
CA LEU A 86 26.65 5.79 -7.03
C LEU A 86 28.16 5.59 -7.09
N SER A 87 28.89 6.52 -7.73
CA SER A 87 30.35 6.45 -7.80
C SER A 87 31.05 6.56 -6.42
N LEU A 88 30.36 7.12 -5.42
CA LEU A 88 30.86 7.19 -4.05
C LEU A 88 30.70 5.87 -3.27
N GLY A 89 29.93 4.91 -3.78
CA GLY A 89 29.75 3.58 -3.19
C GLY A 89 29.02 3.54 -1.85
N GLN A 90 28.36 4.64 -1.44
CA GLN A 90 27.59 4.74 -0.22
C GLN A 90 26.12 4.87 -0.56
N ARG A 91 25.22 4.32 0.32
CA ARG A 91 23.77 4.35 0.13
C ARG A 91 23.35 3.94 -1.29
N VAL A 92 24.01 2.93 -1.84
CA VAL A 92 23.87 2.50 -3.23
C VAL A 92 22.40 2.17 -3.58
N SER A 93 21.73 1.39 -2.72
CA SER A 93 20.33 1.03 -2.95
C SER A 93 19.39 2.24 -2.96
N ASP A 94 19.64 3.28 -2.14
CA ASP A 94 18.84 4.50 -2.17
C ASP A 94 19.07 5.27 -3.48
N ALA A 95 20.31 5.42 -3.90
CA ALA A 95 20.66 6.10 -5.15
C ALA A 95 20.10 5.35 -6.38
N GLN A 96 20.18 4.01 -6.40
CA GLN A 96 19.57 3.17 -7.42
C GLN A 96 18.05 3.36 -7.47
N PHE A 97 17.37 3.34 -6.32
CA PHE A 97 15.94 3.56 -6.25
C PHE A 97 15.51 4.90 -6.88
N PHE A 98 16.14 6.01 -6.48
CA PHE A 98 15.83 7.32 -7.05
C PHE A 98 16.23 7.42 -8.54
N LYS A 99 17.30 6.74 -8.96
CA LYS A 99 17.68 6.65 -10.37
C LYS A 99 16.59 5.96 -11.20
N ALA A 100 16.02 4.89 -10.68
CA ALA A 100 14.89 4.22 -11.35
C ALA A 100 13.66 5.15 -11.44
N LEU A 101 13.34 5.93 -10.39
CA LEU A 101 12.25 6.91 -10.48
C LEU A 101 12.50 7.99 -11.54
N ALA A 102 13.73 8.47 -11.65
CA ALA A 102 14.09 9.43 -12.71
C ALA A 102 13.94 8.83 -14.11
N LEU A 103 14.33 7.55 -14.31
CA LEU A 103 14.14 6.83 -15.57
C LEU A 103 12.66 6.63 -15.91
N ILE A 104 11.82 6.26 -14.93
CA ILE A 104 10.35 6.16 -15.10
C ILE A 104 9.79 7.49 -15.60
N GLN A 105 10.17 8.59 -14.96
CA GLN A 105 9.69 9.93 -15.33
C GLN A 105 10.17 10.36 -16.74
N LEU A 106 11.33 9.88 -17.20
CA LEU A 106 11.84 10.09 -18.56
C LEU A 106 11.19 9.18 -19.60
N GLY A 107 10.31 8.23 -19.18
CA GLY A 107 9.68 7.28 -20.08
C GLY A 107 10.59 6.11 -20.49
N ASP A 108 11.56 5.77 -19.66
CA ASP A 108 12.41 4.58 -19.81
C ASP A 108 12.11 3.51 -18.76
N PRO A 109 10.98 2.80 -18.85
CA PRO A 109 10.62 1.73 -17.92
C PRO A 109 11.59 0.53 -18.00
N SER A 110 12.19 0.28 -19.15
CA SER A 110 13.16 -0.81 -19.32
C SER A 110 14.43 -0.56 -18.52
N GLY A 111 15.02 0.63 -18.66
CA GLY A 111 16.14 1.04 -17.83
C GLY A 111 15.81 1.07 -16.35
N ALA A 112 14.59 1.48 -15.98
CA ALA A 112 14.14 1.49 -14.61
C ALA A 112 14.06 0.08 -14.00
N ILE A 113 13.51 -0.91 -14.73
CA ILE A 113 13.43 -2.31 -14.28
C ILE A 113 14.82 -2.90 -14.03
N ASP A 114 15.79 -2.63 -14.90
CA ASP A 114 17.16 -3.10 -14.70
C ASP A 114 17.75 -2.55 -13.39
N ILE A 115 17.60 -1.25 -13.14
CA ILE A 115 18.10 -0.61 -11.91
C ILE A 115 17.33 -1.09 -10.68
N LEU A 116 16.01 -1.23 -10.75
CA LEU A 116 15.18 -1.74 -9.63
C LEU A 116 15.59 -3.17 -9.25
N GLY A 117 16.02 -3.98 -10.23
CA GLY A 117 16.55 -5.32 -9.99
C GLY A 117 17.84 -5.37 -9.17
N GLU A 118 18.56 -4.25 -9.06
CA GLU A 118 19.77 -4.10 -8.25
C GLU A 118 19.52 -3.55 -6.85
N VAL A 119 18.32 -2.99 -6.58
CA VAL A 119 17.98 -2.40 -5.27
C VAL A 119 17.85 -3.49 -4.22
N GLY A 120 18.79 -3.52 -3.28
CA GLY A 120 18.75 -4.44 -2.13
C GLY A 120 17.94 -3.90 -0.94
N PRO A 121 17.82 -4.71 0.14
CA PRO A 121 17.11 -4.31 1.36
C PRO A 121 17.60 -2.98 1.93
N SER A 122 16.72 -1.99 1.96
CA SER A 122 16.96 -0.62 2.38
C SER A 122 15.63 0.02 2.80
N THR A 123 15.65 1.28 3.20
CA THR A 123 14.43 2.06 3.50
C THR A 123 13.46 2.08 2.30
N ASN A 124 14.00 2.09 1.09
CA ASN A 124 13.19 2.17 -0.15
C ASN A 124 12.90 0.81 -0.78
N TYR A 125 13.32 -0.30 -0.16
CA TYR A 125 13.21 -1.64 -0.75
C TYR A 125 11.78 -2.04 -1.12
N ALA A 126 10.83 -1.83 -0.21
CA ALA A 126 9.43 -2.14 -0.47
C ALA A 126 8.88 -1.34 -1.66
N ARG A 127 9.19 -0.03 -1.71
CA ARG A 127 8.78 0.83 -2.82
C ARG A 127 9.44 0.41 -4.13
N ALA A 128 10.71 0.02 -4.11
CA ALA A 128 11.40 -0.46 -5.30
C ALA A 128 10.72 -1.71 -5.91
N LEU A 129 10.32 -2.66 -5.08
CA LEU A 129 9.56 -3.83 -5.54
C LEU A 129 8.18 -3.45 -6.07
N GLN A 130 7.49 -2.46 -5.46
CA GLN A 130 6.20 -1.98 -5.93
C GLN A 130 6.30 -1.24 -7.28
N GLU A 131 7.31 -0.40 -7.47
CA GLU A 131 7.56 0.27 -8.76
C GLU A 131 7.88 -0.75 -9.86
N ALA A 132 8.71 -1.76 -9.56
CA ALA A 132 8.97 -2.86 -10.49
C ALA A 132 7.68 -3.62 -10.83
N ALA A 133 6.86 -3.94 -9.82
CA ALA A 133 5.56 -4.58 -10.03
C ALA A 133 4.64 -3.75 -10.93
N ALA A 134 4.55 -2.43 -10.69
CA ALA A 134 3.72 -1.53 -11.51
C ALA A 134 4.12 -1.54 -12.98
N ILE A 135 5.43 -1.48 -13.27
CA ILE A 135 5.95 -1.58 -14.64
C ILE A 135 5.57 -2.93 -15.26
N LEU A 136 5.89 -4.04 -14.57
CA LEU A 136 5.64 -5.40 -15.06
C LEU A 136 4.16 -5.70 -15.28
N ILE A 137 3.28 -5.15 -14.42
CA ILE A 137 1.82 -5.21 -14.60
C ILE A 137 1.40 -4.44 -15.85
N SER A 138 1.97 -3.26 -16.09
CA SER A 138 1.64 -2.46 -17.28
C SER A 138 2.06 -3.12 -18.58
N GLU A 139 3.14 -3.91 -18.56
CA GLU A 139 3.62 -4.70 -19.70
C GLU A 139 2.77 -5.96 -19.95
N GLY A 140 2.09 -6.49 -18.91
CA GLY A 140 1.24 -7.67 -19.01
C GLY A 140 1.98 -8.99 -19.20
N ASP A 141 3.32 -9.01 -19.05
CA ASP A 141 4.16 -10.20 -19.27
C ASP A 141 4.41 -10.96 -17.97
N ILE A 142 3.65 -12.04 -17.77
CA ILE A 142 3.77 -12.94 -16.60
C ILE A 142 5.15 -13.58 -16.52
N GLY A 143 5.76 -13.90 -17.68
CA GLY A 143 7.08 -14.52 -17.75
C GLY A 143 8.18 -13.55 -17.31
N ALA A 144 8.14 -12.31 -17.80
CA ALA A 144 9.06 -11.25 -17.40
C ALA A 144 8.93 -10.95 -15.90
N ALA A 145 7.70 -10.83 -15.38
CA ALA A 145 7.45 -10.63 -13.95
C ALA A 145 8.05 -11.76 -13.10
N THR A 146 7.80 -13.02 -13.47
CA THR A 146 8.35 -14.18 -12.76
C THR A 146 9.88 -14.17 -12.78
N ALA A 147 10.48 -13.96 -13.95
CA ALA A 147 11.94 -13.93 -14.10
C ALA A 147 12.59 -12.82 -13.27
N PHE A 148 11.99 -11.61 -13.27
CA PHE A 148 12.46 -10.49 -12.45
C PHE A 148 12.49 -10.84 -10.96
N PHE A 149 11.36 -11.26 -10.40
CA PHE A 149 11.26 -11.52 -8.96
C PHE A 149 12.10 -12.72 -8.52
N GLU A 150 12.24 -13.77 -9.35
CA GLU A 150 13.12 -14.89 -9.05
C GLU A 150 14.61 -14.51 -9.07
N LYS A 151 15.05 -13.77 -10.07
CA LYS A 151 16.41 -13.23 -10.14
C LYS A 151 16.70 -12.36 -8.94
N HIS A 152 15.76 -11.44 -8.61
CA HIS A 152 15.90 -10.52 -7.50
C HIS A 152 16.01 -11.23 -6.14
N ARG A 153 15.22 -12.29 -5.88
CA ARG A 153 15.36 -13.11 -4.66
C ARG A 153 16.71 -13.80 -4.53
N LYS A 154 17.27 -14.27 -5.63
CA LYS A 154 18.60 -14.89 -5.66
C LYS A 154 19.68 -13.88 -5.31
N THR A 155 19.57 -12.66 -5.80
CA THR A 155 20.53 -11.58 -5.58
C THR A 155 20.41 -10.98 -4.18
N HIS A 156 19.18 -10.88 -3.65
CA HIS A 156 18.86 -10.25 -2.38
C HIS A 156 18.10 -11.18 -1.42
N PRO A 157 18.71 -12.24 -0.91
CA PRO A 157 18.03 -13.25 -0.09
C PRO A 157 17.44 -12.70 1.22
N ASN A 158 18.04 -11.65 1.80
CA ASN A 158 17.55 -11.02 3.03
C ASN A 158 16.22 -10.26 2.83
N GLY A 159 15.84 -9.99 1.60
CA GLY A 159 14.55 -9.38 1.25
C GLY A 159 13.54 -10.35 0.65
N ALA A 160 13.85 -11.65 0.65
CA ALA A 160 13.08 -12.66 -0.08
C ALA A 160 11.63 -12.79 0.39
N GLU A 161 11.36 -12.65 1.69
CA GLU A 161 9.99 -12.73 2.23
C GLU A 161 9.06 -11.70 1.60
N LEU A 162 9.46 -10.42 1.61
CA LEU A 162 8.69 -9.36 0.98
C LEU A 162 8.59 -9.54 -0.54
N ASN A 163 9.68 -9.99 -1.17
CA ASN A 163 9.70 -10.26 -2.60
C ASN A 163 8.69 -11.35 -2.99
N PHE A 164 8.56 -12.43 -2.22
CA PHE A 164 7.52 -13.45 -2.47
C PHE A 164 6.11 -12.86 -2.42
N ALA A 165 5.83 -12.00 -1.44
CA ALA A 165 4.52 -11.36 -1.31
C ALA A 165 4.20 -10.46 -2.51
N VAL A 166 5.13 -9.57 -2.89
CA VAL A 166 4.94 -8.64 -4.02
C VAL A 166 4.87 -9.40 -5.34
N HIS A 167 5.71 -10.44 -5.54
CA HIS A 167 5.64 -11.30 -6.74
C HIS A 167 4.26 -11.94 -6.89
N ALA A 168 3.74 -12.54 -5.81
CA ALA A 168 2.44 -13.18 -5.86
C ALA A 168 1.31 -12.18 -6.14
N GLU A 169 1.35 -11.00 -5.54
CA GLU A 169 0.39 -9.91 -5.79
C GLU A 169 0.44 -9.45 -7.26
N THR A 170 1.65 -9.29 -7.82
CA THR A 170 1.85 -8.97 -9.24
C THR A 170 1.20 -10.02 -10.14
N LEU A 171 1.44 -11.31 -9.86
CA LEU A 171 0.85 -12.41 -10.61
C LEU A 171 -0.66 -12.47 -10.49
N GLN A 172 -1.23 -12.18 -9.30
CA GLN A 172 -2.68 -12.09 -9.11
C GLN A 172 -3.29 -10.97 -9.95
N THR A 173 -2.67 -9.79 -9.97
CA THR A 173 -3.11 -8.66 -10.78
C THR A 173 -3.08 -8.99 -12.27
N LEU A 174 -2.12 -9.78 -12.72
CA LEU A 174 -2.03 -10.32 -14.09
C LEU A 174 -2.97 -11.51 -14.34
N GLY A 175 -3.82 -11.89 -13.39
CA GLY A 175 -4.76 -13.00 -13.52
C GLY A 175 -4.12 -14.39 -13.50
N SER A 176 -2.90 -14.53 -13.00
CA SER A 176 -2.17 -15.80 -13.00
C SER A 176 -2.42 -16.62 -11.73
N ILE A 177 -2.84 -17.87 -11.92
CA ILE A 177 -2.96 -18.85 -10.83
C ILE A 177 -1.62 -19.27 -10.20
N ALA A 178 -0.49 -18.95 -10.87
CA ALA A 178 0.85 -19.25 -10.36
C ALA A 178 1.17 -18.53 -9.04
N ALA A 179 0.40 -17.49 -8.68
CA ALA A 179 0.52 -16.78 -7.41
C ALA A 179 0.48 -17.71 -6.20
N GLU A 180 -0.39 -18.73 -6.19
CA GLU A 180 -0.46 -19.71 -5.09
C GLU A 180 0.84 -20.49 -4.93
N SER A 181 1.46 -20.93 -6.04
CA SER A 181 2.73 -21.66 -6.02
C SER A 181 3.86 -20.79 -5.47
N VAL A 182 3.88 -19.50 -5.84
CA VAL A 182 4.86 -18.55 -5.32
C VAL A 182 4.70 -18.35 -3.82
N LEU A 183 3.46 -18.15 -3.33
CA LEU A 183 3.17 -18.02 -1.90
C LEU A 183 3.52 -19.27 -1.12
N SER A 184 3.19 -20.46 -1.66
CA SER A 184 3.51 -21.75 -1.03
C SER A 184 5.02 -21.98 -0.94
N SER A 185 5.77 -21.59 -1.96
CA SER A 185 7.24 -21.60 -1.94
C SER A 185 7.79 -20.63 -0.90
N GLY A 186 7.20 -19.44 -0.80
CA GLY A 186 7.56 -18.45 0.20
C GLY A 186 7.30 -18.94 1.64
N ILE A 187 6.14 -19.54 1.90
CA ILE A 187 5.79 -20.13 3.20
C ILE A 187 6.73 -21.28 3.55
N SER A 188 7.13 -22.10 2.57
CA SER A 188 8.13 -23.17 2.81
C SER A 188 9.49 -22.59 3.24
N ALA A 189 9.88 -21.42 2.73
CA ALA A 189 11.11 -20.72 3.12
C ALA A 189 10.95 -19.93 4.43
N PHE A 190 9.77 -19.39 4.70
CA PHE A 190 9.42 -18.56 5.85
C PHE A 190 8.14 -19.07 6.54
N PRO A 191 8.20 -20.19 7.27
CA PRO A 191 6.99 -20.87 7.79
C PRO A 191 6.20 -20.04 8.81
N THR A 192 6.82 -19.07 9.46
CA THR A 192 6.20 -18.19 10.45
C THR A 192 5.80 -16.83 9.90
N SER A 193 5.87 -16.64 8.58
CA SER A 193 5.46 -15.37 7.94
C SER A 193 3.94 -15.25 7.91
N THR A 194 3.40 -14.48 8.83
CA THR A 194 1.96 -14.14 8.84
C THR A 194 1.54 -13.41 7.57
N ARG A 195 2.43 -12.60 6.99
CA ARG A 195 2.20 -11.92 5.72
C ARG A 195 1.93 -12.90 4.57
N LEU A 196 2.80 -13.88 4.38
CA LEU A 196 2.66 -14.83 3.27
C LEU A 196 1.46 -15.76 3.47
N LEU A 197 1.22 -16.21 4.70
CA LEU A 197 0.03 -16.98 5.06
C LEU A 197 -1.25 -16.20 4.78
N PHE A 198 -1.33 -14.95 5.24
CA PHE A 198 -2.48 -14.09 5.01
C PHE A 198 -2.70 -13.80 3.51
N SER A 199 -1.63 -13.54 2.77
CA SER A 199 -1.71 -13.34 1.31
C SER A 199 -2.22 -14.58 0.59
N ARG A 200 -1.79 -15.79 1.02
CA ARG A 200 -2.28 -17.05 0.43
C ARG A 200 -3.74 -17.32 0.80
N ALA A 201 -4.12 -17.03 2.04
CA ALA A 201 -5.51 -17.13 2.47
C ALA A 201 -6.43 -16.26 1.61
N ASN A 202 -6.09 -14.99 1.43
CA ASN A 202 -6.85 -14.07 0.56
C ASN A 202 -6.92 -14.53 -0.90
N PHE A 203 -5.83 -15.08 -1.43
CA PHE A 203 -5.83 -15.66 -2.78
C PHE A 203 -6.80 -16.83 -2.88
N ARG A 204 -6.73 -17.76 -1.94
CA ARG A 204 -7.57 -18.97 -1.89
C ARG A 204 -9.04 -18.65 -1.70
N GLU A 205 -9.36 -17.68 -0.84
CA GLU A 205 -10.73 -17.22 -0.63
C GLU A 205 -11.33 -16.66 -1.92
N ARG A 206 -10.63 -15.76 -2.62
CA ARG A 206 -11.06 -15.22 -3.91
C ARG A 206 -11.18 -16.28 -5.01
N ALA A 207 -10.36 -17.32 -4.93
CA ALA A 207 -10.40 -18.46 -5.84
C ALA A 207 -11.48 -19.50 -5.47
N GLY A 208 -12.24 -19.31 -4.38
CA GLY A 208 -13.28 -20.21 -3.90
C GLY A 208 -12.77 -21.42 -3.12
N PHE A 209 -11.50 -21.45 -2.73
CA PHE A 209 -10.91 -22.53 -1.91
C PHE A 209 -11.01 -22.20 -0.41
N PHE A 210 -12.25 -22.07 0.06
CA PHE A 210 -12.53 -21.55 1.39
C PHE A 210 -11.86 -22.35 2.51
N GLU A 211 -11.92 -23.69 2.51
CA GLU A 211 -11.34 -24.53 3.58
C GLU A 211 -9.82 -24.35 3.68
N LEU A 212 -9.15 -24.17 2.54
CA LEU A 212 -7.73 -23.88 2.51
C LEU A 212 -7.42 -22.45 2.97
N ALA A 213 -8.26 -21.51 2.67
CA ALA A 213 -8.15 -20.12 3.15
C ALA A 213 -8.34 -20.08 4.67
N GLU A 214 -9.37 -20.74 5.20
CA GLU A 214 -9.63 -20.85 6.63
C GLU A 214 -8.42 -21.42 7.38
N ALA A 215 -7.79 -22.48 6.86
CA ALA A 215 -6.61 -23.07 7.47
C ALA A 215 -5.44 -22.08 7.57
N ASP A 216 -5.20 -21.30 6.53
CA ASP A 216 -4.15 -20.28 6.53
C ASP A 216 -4.47 -19.11 7.48
N TYR A 217 -5.71 -18.60 7.51
CA TYR A 217 -6.11 -17.56 8.46
C TYR A 217 -5.96 -18.03 9.92
N ARG A 218 -6.32 -19.30 10.23
CA ARG A 218 -6.13 -19.86 11.55
C ARG A 218 -4.65 -19.97 11.92
N GLU A 219 -3.78 -20.30 10.96
CA GLU A 219 -2.35 -20.34 11.22
C GLU A 219 -1.79 -18.94 11.48
N VAL A 220 -2.29 -17.89 10.77
CA VAL A 220 -1.96 -16.51 11.12
C VAL A 220 -2.35 -16.20 12.57
N LEU A 221 -3.55 -16.60 13.00
CA LEU A 221 -4.02 -16.37 14.38
C LEU A 221 -3.30 -17.23 15.42
N ASN A 222 -2.79 -18.42 15.06
CA ASN A 222 -1.91 -19.21 15.93
C ASN A 222 -0.59 -18.49 16.18
N LEU A 223 -0.02 -17.84 15.15
CA LEU A 223 1.22 -17.09 15.24
C LEU A 223 1.03 -15.70 15.88
N ASN A 224 -0.09 -15.05 15.61
CA ASN A 224 -0.47 -13.74 16.15
C ASN A 224 -1.96 -13.70 16.52
N PRO A 225 -2.34 -14.17 17.72
CA PRO A 225 -3.75 -14.24 18.13
C PRO A 225 -4.50 -12.90 18.16
N GLY A 226 -3.76 -11.79 18.26
CA GLY A 226 -4.34 -10.45 18.32
C GLY A 226 -4.39 -9.71 16.96
N ASP A 227 -4.15 -10.39 15.86
CA ASP A 227 -4.18 -9.77 14.53
C ASP A 227 -5.62 -9.42 14.11
N ALA A 228 -5.97 -8.14 14.23
CA ALA A 228 -7.31 -7.65 13.92
C ALA A 228 -7.73 -7.91 12.48
N ASN A 229 -6.78 -7.86 11.53
CA ASN A 229 -7.06 -8.12 10.12
C ASN A 229 -7.35 -9.60 9.88
N ALA A 230 -6.58 -10.50 10.49
CA ALA A 230 -6.81 -11.94 10.38
C ALA A 230 -8.11 -12.38 11.07
N LEU A 231 -8.42 -11.81 12.26
CA LEU A 231 -9.69 -12.03 12.93
C LEU A 231 -10.87 -11.57 12.05
N ASN A 232 -10.75 -10.40 11.45
CA ASN A 232 -11.77 -9.85 10.53
C ASN A 232 -11.92 -10.72 9.28
N ALA A 233 -10.83 -11.06 8.62
CA ALA A 233 -10.85 -11.84 7.38
C ALA A 233 -11.48 -13.22 7.62
N LEU A 234 -11.07 -13.93 8.68
CA LEU A 234 -11.65 -15.21 9.03
C LEU A 234 -13.14 -15.09 9.39
N GLY A 235 -13.51 -14.10 10.22
CA GLY A 235 -14.90 -13.86 10.61
C GLY A 235 -15.79 -13.54 9.41
N TYR A 236 -15.31 -12.71 8.49
CA TYR A 236 -16.02 -12.36 7.25
C TYR A 236 -16.17 -13.58 6.33
N ALA A 237 -15.08 -14.33 6.11
CA ALA A 237 -15.08 -15.54 5.29
C ALA A 237 -16.05 -16.60 5.84
N LEU A 238 -16.08 -16.81 7.17
CA LEU A 238 -17.05 -17.70 7.83
C LEU A 238 -18.49 -17.25 7.64
N THR A 239 -18.74 -15.94 7.69
CA THR A 239 -20.08 -15.36 7.49
C THR A 239 -20.62 -15.60 6.09
N ASN A 240 -19.75 -15.49 5.09
CA ASN A 240 -20.17 -15.60 3.68
C ASN A 240 -20.20 -17.05 3.17
N ASN A 241 -19.33 -17.92 3.67
CA ASN A 241 -19.14 -19.25 3.10
C ASN A 241 -19.72 -20.38 3.97
N THR A 242 -20.22 -20.06 5.20
CA THR A 242 -20.73 -21.09 6.14
C THR A 242 -21.95 -20.60 6.90
N ASN A 243 -22.50 -21.48 7.75
CA ASN A 243 -23.54 -21.12 8.73
C ASN A 243 -22.96 -20.96 10.15
N ARG A 244 -21.62 -20.80 10.29
CA ARG A 244 -20.92 -20.67 11.57
C ARG A 244 -20.94 -19.24 12.11
N PHE A 245 -22.14 -18.59 12.04
CA PHE A 245 -22.30 -17.16 12.36
C PHE A 245 -21.94 -16.81 13.82
N ALA A 246 -22.16 -17.72 14.76
CA ALA A 246 -21.81 -17.46 16.17
C ALA A 246 -20.29 -17.40 16.38
N GLU A 247 -19.55 -18.27 15.71
CA GLU A 247 -18.08 -18.25 15.72
C GLU A 247 -17.55 -17.02 15.02
N ALA A 248 -18.08 -16.71 13.82
CA ALA A 248 -17.74 -15.50 13.08
C ALA A 248 -17.93 -14.23 13.92
N ALA A 249 -19.07 -14.14 14.62
CA ALA A 249 -19.35 -13.01 15.52
C ALA A 249 -18.30 -12.88 16.65
N GLY A 250 -17.91 -13.99 17.27
CA GLY A 250 -16.87 -13.97 18.31
C GLY A 250 -15.52 -13.44 17.80
N LEU A 251 -15.09 -13.87 16.61
CA LEU A 251 -13.88 -13.38 15.98
C LEU A 251 -13.96 -11.88 15.63
N LEU A 252 -15.10 -11.42 15.11
CA LEU A 252 -15.33 -10.03 14.74
C LEU A 252 -15.49 -9.10 15.97
N GLU A 253 -16.10 -9.60 17.06
CA GLU A 253 -16.15 -8.91 18.35
C GLU A 253 -14.74 -8.76 18.95
N GLU A 254 -13.88 -9.75 18.79
CA GLU A 254 -12.47 -9.64 19.15
C GLU A 254 -11.74 -8.65 18.23
N ALA A 255 -11.91 -8.74 16.91
CA ALA A 255 -11.30 -7.82 15.95
C ALA A 255 -11.60 -6.36 16.27
N ILE A 256 -12.88 -6.02 16.52
CA ILE A 256 -13.28 -4.64 16.84
C ILE A 256 -12.73 -4.16 18.19
N SER A 257 -12.46 -5.07 19.12
CA SER A 257 -11.79 -4.72 20.38
C SER A 257 -10.34 -4.27 20.18
N LYS A 258 -9.68 -4.73 19.11
CA LYS A 258 -8.29 -4.40 18.76
C LYS A 258 -8.23 -3.13 17.90
N ASP A 259 -9.17 -2.97 16.96
CA ASP A 259 -9.24 -1.81 16.07
C ASP A 259 -10.69 -1.29 15.94
N PRO A 260 -11.16 -0.52 16.94
CA PRO A 260 -12.57 -0.13 17.04
C PRO A 260 -13.03 0.92 16.02
N ARG A 261 -12.11 1.49 15.25
CA ARG A 261 -12.43 2.53 14.25
C ARG A 261 -12.27 2.05 12.81
N ASN A 262 -11.92 0.81 12.60
CA ASN A 262 -11.75 0.25 11.27
C ASN A 262 -13.11 -0.01 10.62
N PRO A 263 -13.48 0.70 9.55
CA PRO A 263 -14.79 0.58 8.93
C PRO A 263 -15.05 -0.82 8.35
N ALA A 264 -14.02 -1.54 7.89
CA ALA A 264 -14.17 -2.90 7.38
C ALA A 264 -14.55 -3.89 8.49
N ILE A 265 -13.97 -3.73 9.69
CA ILE A 265 -14.33 -4.58 10.85
C ILE A 265 -15.75 -4.25 11.34
N ILE A 266 -16.10 -2.94 11.36
CA ILE A 266 -17.45 -2.50 11.74
C ILE A 266 -18.49 -3.07 10.77
N ASP A 267 -18.22 -3.04 9.48
CA ASP A 267 -19.08 -3.61 8.44
C ASP A 267 -19.26 -5.12 8.61
N SER A 268 -18.15 -5.86 8.71
CA SER A 268 -18.17 -7.32 8.87
C SER A 268 -18.96 -7.74 10.12
N LEU A 269 -18.79 -7.03 11.24
CA LEU A 269 -19.56 -7.29 12.46
C LEU A 269 -21.04 -6.96 12.27
N GLY A 270 -21.36 -5.86 11.59
CA GLY A 270 -22.74 -5.53 11.22
C GLY A 270 -23.37 -6.60 10.34
N TRP A 271 -22.61 -7.09 9.37
CA TRP A 271 -23.06 -8.15 8.45
C TRP A 271 -23.34 -9.47 9.16
N VAL A 272 -22.45 -9.96 10.04
CA VAL A 272 -22.69 -11.20 10.80
C VAL A 272 -23.85 -11.04 11.77
N TYR A 273 -24.05 -9.88 12.36
CA TYR A 273 -25.21 -9.62 13.23
C TYR A 273 -26.52 -9.67 12.44
N PHE A 274 -26.54 -9.17 11.22
CA PHE A 274 -27.69 -9.34 10.32
C PHE A 274 -27.97 -10.83 10.04
N LYS A 275 -26.93 -11.63 9.73
CA LYS A 275 -27.08 -13.10 9.52
C LYS A 275 -27.55 -13.83 10.78
N LEU A 276 -27.30 -13.28 11.96
CA LEU A 276 -27.80 -13.78 13.27
C LEU A 276 -29.21 -13.27 13.64
N GLY A 277 -29.85 -12.44 12.78
CA GLY A 277 -31.16 -11.82 13.07
C GLY A 277 -31.11 -10.72 14.14
N LYS A 278 -29.92 -10.18 14.43
CA LYS A 278 -29.71 -9.06 15.36
C LYS A 278 -29.87 -7.71 14.66
N ASP A 279 -30.97 -7.50 13.95
CA ASP A 279 -31.17 -6.43 12.96
C ASP A 279 -30.89 -5.02 13.48
N ARG A 280 -31.28 -4.72 14.75
CA ARG A 280 -31.03 -3.39 15.34
C ARG A 280 -29.52 -3.10 15.52
N GLN A 281 -28.77 -4.10 15.94
CA GLN A 281 -27.30 -3.97 16.14
C GLN A 281 -26.60 -3.90 14.77
N ALA A 282 -27.04 -4.72 13.83
CA ALA A 282 -26.57 -4.71 12.44
C ALA A 282 -26.76 -3.33 11.80
N GLU A 283 -27.95 -2.73 11.90
CA GLU A 283 -28.25 -1.43 11.30
C GLU A 283 -27.33 -0.32 11.83
N VAL A 284 -27.09 -0.29 13.14
CA VAL A 284 -26.21 0.72 13.75
C VAL A 284 -24.79 0.60 13.17
N LEU A 285 -24.26 -0.62 13.11
CA LEU A 285 -22.89 -0.86 12.63
C LEU A 285 -22.76 -0.62 11.12
N LEU A 286 -23.68 -1.14 10.31
CA LEU A 286 -23.63 -0.98 8.85
C LEU A 286 -23.78 0.50 8.44
N LYS A 287 -24.65 1.26 9.13
CA LYS A 287 -24.75 2.71 8.90
C LYS A 287 -23.47 3.46 9.30
N GLU A 288 -22.85 3.07 10.41
CA GLU A 288 -21.59 3.69 10.85
C GLU A 288 -20.45 3.37 9.89
N ALA A 289 -20.31 2.11 9.45
CA ALA A 289 -19.33 1.70 8.46
C ALA A 289 -19.50 2.48 7.15
N TYR A 290 -20.74 2.52 6.63
CA TYR A 290 -21.06 3.23 5.40
C TYR A 290 -20.79 4.74 5.48
N LYS A 291 -21.07 5.36 6.63
CA LYS A 291 -20.77 6.78 6.85
C LYS A 291 -19.27 7.07 6.82
N GLN A 292 -18.45 6.18 7.39
CA GLN A 292 -16.99 6.33 7.39
C GLN A 292 -16.36 6.01 6.04
N TYR A 293 -16.87 4.98 5.39
CA TYR A 293 -16.36 4.47 4.12
C TYR A 293 -17.51 4.04 3.21
N PRO A 294 -18.01 4.92 2.34
CA PRO A 294 -19.15 4.66 1.47
C PRO A 294 -18.78 3.75 0.28
N ASP A 295 -18.28 2.56 0.58
CA ASP A 295 -17.88 1.54 -0.39
C ASP A 295 -19.11 0.77 -0.90
N PRO A 296 -19.13 0.30 -2.18
CA PRO A 296 -20.21 -0.48 -2.74
C PRO A 296 -20.55 -1.78 -2.01
N GLU A 297 -19.57 -2.49 -1.43
CA GLU A 297 -19.79 -3.71 -0.66
C GLU A 297 -20.49 -3.39 0.67
N VAL A 298 -20.02 -2.37 1.40
CA VAL A 298 -20.67 -1.88 2.64
C VAL A 298 -22.11 -1.42 2.35
N ALA A 299 -22.30 -0.74 1.22
CA ALA A 299 -23.64 -0.35 0.77
C ALA A 299 -24.52 -1.57 0.50
N ALA A 300 -23.99 -2.61 -0.14
CA ALA A 300 -24.72 -3.83 -0.44
C ALA A 300 -25.26 -4.52 0.83
N HIS A 301 -24.45 -4.60 1.88
CA HIS A 301 -24.88 -5.14 3.19
C HIS A 301 -26.02 -4.31 3.80
N LEU A 302 -25.89 -2.99 3.78
CA LEU A 302 -26.94 -2.09 4.29
C LEU A 302 -28.22 -2.16 3.46
N ILE A 303 -28.12 -2.25 2.13
CA ILE A 303 -29.24 -2.40 1.22
C ILE A 303 -30.01 -3.70 1.52
N GLU A 304 -29.30 -4.81 1.73
CA GLU A 304 -29.91 -6.10 2.05
C GLU A 304 -30.68 -6.05 3.38
N LEU A 305 -30.09 -5.43 4.41
CA LEU A 305 -30.74 -5.21 5.69
C LEU A 305 -32.01 -4.36 5.54
N LEU A 306 -31.93 -3.20 4.87
CA LEU A 306 -33.08 -2.31 4.66
C LEU A 306 -34.20 -3.01 3.88
N TRP A 307 -33.85 -3.77 2.86
CA TRP A 307 -34.81 -4.52 2.07
C TRP A 307 -35.57 -5.56 2.87
N THR A 308 -34.87 -6.35 3.68
CA THR A 308 -35.47 -7.38 4.54
C THR A 308 -36.36 -6.79 5.64
N GLN A 309 -36.12 -5.55 6.05
CA GLN A 309 -36.96 -4.79 6.96
C GLN A 309 -38.20 -4.15 6.29
N GLY A 310 -38.39 -4.34 4.97
CA GLY A 310 -39.49 -3.72 4.21
C GLY A 310 -39.26 -2.23 3.90
N ARG A 311 -38.07 -1.71 4.11
CA ARG A 311 -37.68 -0.31 3.82
C ARG A 311 -37.19 -0.17 2.38
N GLU A 312 -38.01 -0.64 1.44
CA GLU A 312 -37.65 -0.76 0.02
C GLU A 312 -37.25 0.57 -0.63
N VAL A 313 -37.90 1.68 -0.26
CA VAL A 313 -37.59 3.00 -0.83
C VAL A 313 -36.17 3.40 -0.48
N GLU A 314 -35.77 3.26 0.79
CA GLU A 314 -34.42 3.60 1.25
C GLU A 314 -33.36 2.69 0.57
N ALA A 315 -33.67 1.40 0.44
CA ALA A 315 -32.78 0.46 -0.24
C ALA A 315 -32.60 0.82 -1.73
N ARG A 316 -33.69 1.17 -2.44
CA ARG A 316 -33.64 1.60 -3.85
C ARG A 316 -32.89 2.90 -4.04
N ASP A 317 -33.09 3.87 -3.16
CA ASP A 317 -32.36 5.14 -3.22
C ASP A 317 -30.86 4.93 -2.99
N LEU A 318 -30.50 4.09 -2.02
CA LEU A 318 -29.10 3.80 -1.70
C LEU A 318 -28.39 3.10 -2.86
N ILE A 319 -29.02 2.04 -3.44
CA ILE A 319 -28.41 1.32 -4.56
C ILE A 319 -28.30 2.21 -5.81
N ALA A 320 -29.29 3.04 -6.09
CA ALA A 320 -29.26 3.96 -7.22
C ALA A 320 -28.14 5.01 -7.08
N ASN A 321 -27.93 5.52 -5.88
CA ASN A 321 -26.85 6.47 -5.59
C ASN A 321 -25.46 5.83 -5.74
N GLN A 322 -25.29 4.63 -5.20
CA GLN A 322 -24.02 3.88 -5.30
C GLN A 322 -23.72 3.43 -6.72
N TRP A 323 -24.76 3.01 -7.47
CA TRP A 323 -24.60 2.63 -8.88
C TRP A 323 -24.12 3.78 -9.75
N ARG A 324 -24.63 5.02 -9.52
CA ARG A 324 -24.15 6.21 -10.24
C ARG A 324 -22.68 6.54 -9.92
N ALA A 325 -22.26 6.32 -8.66
CA ALA A 325 -20.89 6.56 -8.23
C ALA A 325 -19.92 5.46 -8.72
N SER A 326 -20.40 4.21 -8.78
CA SER A 326 -19.60 3.04 -9.15
C SER A 326 -20.38 2.15 -10.14
N PRO A 327 -20.53 2.57 -11.40
CA PRO A 327 -21.24 1.79 -12.40
C PRO A 327 -20.58 0.43 -12.62
N ASN A 328 -21.41 -0.60 -12.83
CA ASN A 328 -20.97 -1.99 -13.07
C ASN A 328 -20.28 -2.67 -11.89
N ASN A 329 -20.34 -2.12 -10.66
CA ASN A 329 -19.82 -2.79 -9.48
C ASN A 329 -20.53 -4.14 -9.26
N GLU A 330 -19.73 -5.18 -8.98
CA GLU A 330 -20.21 -6.57 -8.89
C GLU A 330 -21.11 -6.77 -7.67
N HIS A 331 -20.73 -6.29 -6.48
CA HIS A 331 -21.50 -6.41 -5.24
C HIS A 331 -22.91 -5.79 -5.39
N LEU A 332 -22.98 -4.60 -6.00
CA LEU A 332 -24.28 -3.94 -6.25
C LEU A 332 -25.12 -4.71 -7.26
N ARG A 333 -24.49 -5.28 -8.32
CA ARG A 333 -25.19 -6.07 -9.34
C ARG A 333 -25.77 -7.35 -8.75
N GLU A 334 -24.98 -8.08 -7.99
CA GLU A 334 -25.40 -9.31 -7.32
C GLU A 334 -26.53 -9.04 -6.32
N THR A 335 -26.38 -7.99 -5.49
CA THR A 335 -27.41 -7.59 -4.53
C THR A 335 -28.70 -7.17 -5.23
N ALA A 336 -28.61 -6.37 -6.30
CA ALA A 336 -29.77 -5.98 -7.11
C ALA A 336 -30.47 -7.20 -7.72
N SER A 337 -29.70 -8.13 -8.28
CA SER A 337 -30.23 -9.36 -8.86
C SER A 337 -30.93 -10.23 -7.82
N ARG A 338 -30.33 -10.45 -6.67
CA ARG A 338 -30.87 -11.28 -5.59
C ARG A 338 -32.13 -10.68 -4.97
N LEU A 339 -32.22 -9.36 -4.87
CA LEU A 339 -33.35 -8.64 -4.29
C LEU A 339 -34.37 -8.19 -5.31
N ALA A 340 -34.16 -8.49 -6.61
CA ALA A 340 -34.99 -8.03 -7.74
C ALA A 340 -35.17 -6.50 -7.78
N ILE A 341 -34.11 -5.75 -7.45
CA ILE A 341 -34.10 -4.29 -7.51
C ILE A 341 -33.62 -3.87 -8.91
N PRO A 342 -34.39 -3.07 -9.67
CA PRO A 342 -33.90 -2.54 -10.94
C PRO A 342 -32.77 -1.56 -10.73
N LEU A 343 -31.66 -1.75 -11.47
CA LEU A 343 -30.56 -0.80 -11.50
C LEU A 343 -30.86 0.31 -12.50
N PRO A 344 -30.40 1.56 -12.23
CA PRO A 344 -30.48 2.64 -13.19
C PRO A 344 -29.70 2.32 -14.48
N GLU A 345 -30.17 2.84 -15.61
CA GLU A 345 -29.50 2.77 -16.92
C GLU A 345 -28.17 3.56 -16.94
#